data_2417cd00b7e88deb646abc74a0df0244
#
_entry.id   2417cd00b7e88deb646abc74a0df0244
#
_cell.length_a   1.000
_cell.length_b   1.000
_cell.length_c   1.000
_cell.angle_alpha   90.00
_cell.angle_beta   90.00
_cell.angle_gamma   90.00
#
_symmetry.space_group_name_H-M   'P 1'
#
loop_
_entity.id
_entity.type
_entity.pdbx_description
1 polymer ?
#
loop_
_entity_poly.entity_id
_entity_poly.type
_entity_poly.pdbx_seq_one_letter_code
_entity_poly.pdbx_strand_id
1 'polypeptide(L)'
;VLSPVAASVHSARDGGKARWEGFFTGHRVWDETRVAESAKRLLGMDTAAVARAAGEAVRPYRAQPGSTAPSLLLHTTTPLLKAFDGDLAALLSGQEPHDVTTYVEARSVYLGTPDDLTLGRTAPWAEAAALRGVPAVDIGDLDHYYLTHALLLMAEAHEEGADTPLSHVIDWLRDRPDAVIRLYALDVETQIFLLWLLRRTGLAELATDANSPAVATGWNRKNHIHPTVADARAMPASALDLPPEELLAAEQRLGRAHRRLGLTVPVLPGYTIARTGVDRDAFVADVLDAAALLRCRYGLDRAALKPADAGDGARIVGNLDLADTGRLAAEARTAHAVGDDHLLEAWVTFLTVSLGDEEAEPGPPGPASAEPGSPEAGPPAARRIPVVPSGHIRNGQVADGLTLQMLDGYSWRGNDYVDEAGWTALGLPRDAYRTVRAALEAVRSAFRGSGSVADGSYGGLVTGGIDFAVGRLGGAFGDRLLVGAIDFNLSAHGAESLRTFRDRAREQAIDEPYASTRVFLPPADRTLHQMDATARSMAVPGALLEAVACVPRRWAMVAATGAEPSVAAARAEALAAALAAPGPCP
;
A
#
# COMPACT_ATOMS: atom_id res chain seq x y z
N VAL A 1 -28.52 20.48 23.76
CA VAL A 1 -27.56 20.89 22.75
C VAL A 1 -27.37 19.68 21.86
N LEU A 2 -28.02 19.66 20.69
CA LEU A 2 -27.88 18.58 19.73
C LEU A 2 -26.41 18.52 19.28
N SER A 3 -25.84 17.32 19.30
CA SER A 3 -24.47 17.03 18.84
C SER A 3 -24.29 17.60 17.41
N PRO A 4 -23.14 18.21 17.09
CA PRO A 4 -22.85 18.74 15.74
C PRO A 4 -22.99 17.71 14.63
N VAL A 5 -22.95 16.42 14.94
CA VAL A 5 -23.09 15.29 14.01
C VAL A 5 -24.47 15.24 13.37
N ALA A 6 -25.56 15.48 14.14
CA ALA A 6 -26.91 15.42 13.59
C ALA A 6 -27.22 16.56 12.59
N ALA A 7 -26.50 17.67 12.69
CA ALA A 7 -26.66 18.81 11.80
C ALA A 7 -25.89 18.66 10.46
N SER A 8 -24.81 17.89 10.42
CA SER A 8 -23.98 17.71 9.23
C SER A 8 -24.50 16.66 8.26
N VAL A 9 -25.24 15.66 8.75
CA VAL A 9 -25.80 14.58 7.91
C VAL A 9 -26.85 15.08 6.93
N HIS A 10 -27.48 16.25 7.19
CA HIS A 10 -28.56 16.78 6.35
C HIS A 10 -28.14 17.81 5.31
N SER A 11 -26.87 18.32 5.34
CA SER A 11 -26.44 19.40 4.42
C SER A 11 -25.66 18.93 3.20
N ALA A 12 -25.32 17.65 3.08
CA ALA A 12 -24.34 17.12 2.12
C ALA A 12 -24.92 16.82 0.72
N ARG A 13 -25.95 17.52 0.24
CA ARG A 13 -26.52 17.28 -1.10
C ARG A 13 -25.98 18.15 -2.22
N ASP A 14 -25.12 19.09 -1.94
CA ASP A 14 -24.55 19.98 -2.97
C ASP A 14 -23.07 19.67 -3.22
N GLY A 15 -22.83 19.21 -4.44
CA GLY A 15 -21.60 19.10 -5.22
C GLY A 15 -20.23 19.06 -4.52
N GLY A 16 -19.30 18.29 -5.08
CA GLY A 16 -17.95 18.02 -4.56
C GLY A 16 -17.16 19.22 -3.98
N LYS A 17 -17.57 20.46 -4.30
CA LYS A 17 -16.95 21.67 -3.77
C LYS A 17 -17.27 21.91 -2.29
N ALA A 18 -18.51 21.65 -1.86
CA ALA A 18 -18.94 21.80 -0.46
C ALA A 18 -18.23 20.78 0.46
N ARG A 19 -17.89 19.61 -0.04
CA ARG A 19 -17.14 18.58 0.68
C ARG A 19 -15.76 19.07 1.11
N TRP A 20 -15.05 19.77 0.22
CA TRP A 20 -13.69 20.23 0.47
C TRP A 20 -13.64 21.59 1.20
N GLU A 21 -14.60 22.46 0.96
CA GLU A 21 -14.74 23.71 1.70
C GLU A 21 -14.91 23.46 3.21
N GLY A 22 -15.71 22.46 3.57
CA GLY A 22 -15.86 22.05 4.96
C GLY A 22 -14.58 21.52 5.60
N PHE A 23 -13.69 20.89 4.84
CA PHE A 23 -12.44 20.33 5.32
C PHE A 23 -11.48 21.40 5.87
N PHE A 24 -11.54 22.62 5.34
CA PHE A 24 -10.68 23.73 5.77
C PHE A 24 -11.10 24.37 7.10
N THR A 25 -12.21 23.98 7.70
CA THR A 25 -12.69 24.57 8.96
C THR A 25 -12.00 24.03 10.23
N GLY A 26 -10.93 23.25 10.09
CA GLY A 26 -9.97 22.98 11.16
C GLY A 26 -10.27 21.78 12.07
N HIS A 27 -11.34 21.02 11.86
CA HIS A 27 -11.74 19.96 12.79
C HIS A 27 -11.71 18.51 12.25
N ARG A 28 -11.04 18.26 11.13
CA ARG A 28 -11.33 17.11 10.28
C ARG A 28 -10.20 16.08 10.15
N VAL A 29 -9.04 16.40 10.65
CA VAL A 29 -7.96 15.44 10.90
C VAL A 29 -7.68 15.46 12.39
N TRP A 30 -7.85 14.33 13.04
CA TRP A 30 -7.60 14.22 14.48
C TRP A 30 -6.10 14.06 14.74
N ASP A 31 -5.65 14.69 15.80
CA ASP A 31 -4.34 14.43 16.37
C ASP A 31 -4.40 13.25 17.38
N GLU A 32 -3.25 12.83 17.85
CA GLU A 32 -3.13 11.73 18.83
C GLU A 32 -3.93 12.01 20.13
N THR A 33 -4.03 13.29 20.53
CA THR A 33 -4.79 13.69 21.72
C THR A 33 -6.27 13.41 21.52
N ARG A 34 -6.83 13.82 20.39
CA ARG A 34 -8.24 13.59 20.07
C ARG A 34 -8.57 12.09 19.90
N VAL A 35 -7.66 11.31 19.33
CA VAL A 35 -7.79 9.85 19.25
C VAL A 35 -7.82 9.22 20.64
N ALA A 36 -6.91 9.64 21.54
CA ALA A 36 -6.89 9.17 22.92
C ALA A 36 -8.16 9.54 23.71
N GLU A 37 -8.71 10.75 23.49
CA GLU A 37 -9.99 11.17 24.06
C GLU A 37 -11.15 10.28 23.59
N SER A 38 -11.19 9.93 22.30
CA SER A 38 -12.19 9.03 21.73
C SER A 38 -12.10 7.63 22.33
N ALA A 39 -10.89 7.08 22.47
CA ALA A 39 -10.67 5.80 23.13
C ALA A 39 -11.21 5.80 24.57
N LYS A 40 -10.92 6.87 25.32
CA LYS A 40 -11.43 7.02 26.69
C LYS A 40 -12.95 7.16 26.74
N ARG A 41 -13.55 7.92 25.80
CA ARG A 41 -15.00 8.14 25.74
C ARG A 41 -15.76 6.87 25.37
N LEU A 42 -15.32 6.16 24.32
CA LEU A 42 -16.00 4.98 23.80
C LEU A 42 -15.75 3.72 24.61
N LEU A 43 -14.52 3.54 25.12
CA LEU A 43 -14.07 2.29 25.73
C LEU A 43 -13.68 2.42 27.20
N GLY A 44 -13.43 3.64 27.70
CA GLY A 44 -12.86 3.88 29.03
C GLY A 44 -11.36 3.51 29.13
N MET A 45 -10.66 3.44 28.02
CA MET A 45 -9.27 2.95 27.91
C MET A 45 -8.33 4.02 27.37
N ASP A 46 -7.06 3.95 27.71
CA ASP A 46 -5.99 4.62 26.98
C ASP A 46 -5.60 3.82 25.71
N THR A 47 -4.84 4.43 24.80
CA THR A 47 -4.45 3.81 23.54
C THR A 47 -3.59 2.56 23.70
N ALA A 48 -2.78 2.47 24.75
CA ALA A 48 -1.99 1.29 25.06
C ALA A 48 -2.87 0.13 25.54
N ALA A 49 -3.90 0.42 26.35
CA ALA A 49 -4.90 -0.56 26.75
C ALA A 49 -5.75 -1.03 25.55
N VAL A 50 -6.10 -0.12 24.63
CA VAL A 50 -6.77 -0.45 23.37
C VAL A 50 -5.95 -1.46 22.57
N ALA A 51 -4.65 -1.22 22.39
CA ALA A 51 -3.78 -2.12 21.62
C ALA A 51 -3.71 -3.53 22.26
N ARG A 52 -3.66 -3.61 23.59
CA ARG A 52 -3.70 -4.90 24.31
C ARG A 52 -5.04 -5.61 24.13
N ALA A 53 -6.15 -4.91 24.37
CA ALA A 53 -7.50 -5.47 24.25
C ALA A 53 -7.79 -5.93 22.80
N ALA A 54 -7.39 -5.12 21.80
CA ALA A 54 -7.51 -5.50 20.41
C ALA A 54 -6.67 -6.76 20.09
N GLY A 55 -5.46 -6.86 20.65
CA GLY A 55 -4.63 -8.05 20.53
C GLY A 55 -5.29 -9.33 21.09
N GLU A 56 -6.19 -9.20 22.05
CA GLU A 56 -6.92 -10.33 22.65
C GLU A 56 -8.22 -10.68 21.90
N ALA A 57 -8.92 -9.69 21.36
CA ALA A 57 -10.28 -9.83 20.84
C ALA A 57 -10.42 -9.71 19.31
N VAL A 58 -9.42 -9.12 18.63
CA VAL A 58 -9.39 -9.02 17.16
C VAL A 58 -8.48 -10.11 16.63
N ARG A 59 -9.06 -11.11 15.94
CA ARG A 59 -8.35 -12.31 15.50
C ARG A 59 -8.02 -12.25 14.01
N PRO A 60 -6.75 -12.51 13.63
CA PRO A 60 -6.41 -12.71 12.23
C PRO A 60 -7.14 -13.93 11.66
N TYR A 61 -7.95 -13.70 10.63
CA TYR A 61 -8.70 -14.74 9.94
C TYR A 61 -7.89 -15.33 8.79
N ARG A 62 -7.93 -16.65 8.68
CA ARG A 62 -7.36 -17.37 7.55
C ARG A 62 -8.48 -18.17 6.90
N ALA A 63 -8.83 -17.77 5.67
CA ALA A 63 -9.84 -18.49 4.93
C ALA A 63 -9.49 -19.97 4.82
N GLN A 64 -10.45 -20.82 5.14
CA GLN A 64 -10.36 -22.25 4.86
C GLN A 64 -10.77 -22.50 3.40
N PRO A 65 -10.23 -23.51 2.72
CA PRO A 65 -10.71 -23.90 1.40
C PRO A 65 -12.23 -24.13 1.42
N GLY A 66 -12.95 -23.42 0.54
CA GLY A 66 -14.40 -23.49 0.46
C GLY A 66 -15.17 -22.65 1.51
N SER A 67 -14.47 -21.87 2.34
CA SER A 67 -15.13 -20.92 3.23
C SER A 67 -15.75 -19.76 2.44
N THR A 68 -17.04 -19.50 2.70
CA THR A 68 -17.83 -18.40 2.14
C THR A 68 -18.29 -17.44 3.23
N ALA A 69 -17.51 -17.30 4.31
CA ALA A 69 -17.88 -16.38 5.38
C ALA A 69 -18.11 -14.97 4.81
N PRO A 70 -19.26 -14.34 5.11
CA PRO A 70 -19.55 -12.99 4.65
C PRO A 70 -18.57 -12.00 5.25
N SER A 71 -18.36 -10.88 4.56
CA SER A 71 -17.38 -9.88 4.99
C SER A 71 -18.03 -8.51 5.22
N LEU A 72 -17.63 -7.84 6.30
CA LEU A 72 -17.78 -6.40 6.43
C LEU A 72 -16.57 -5.73 5.78
N LEU A 73 -16.79 -5.05 4.65
CA LEU A 73 -15.73 -4.35 3.94
C LEU A 73 -15.54 -2.96 4.57
N LEU A 74 -14.39 -2.77 5.22
CA LEU A 74 -14.02 -1.55 5.93
C LEU A 74 -12.59 -1.15 5.55
N HIS A 75 -12.39 -0.76 4.30
CA HIS A 75 -11.11 -0.26 3.86
C HIS A 75 -10.96 1.22 4.20
N THR A 76 -10.32 1.49 5.29
CA THR A 76 -9.98 2.83 5.74
C THR A 76 -8.50 3.09 5.52
N THR A 77 -8.16 4.31 5.16
CA THR A 77 -6.79 4.81 5.25
C THR A 77 -6.59 5.49 6.60
N THR A 78 -5.36 5.60 7.03
CA THR A 78 -5.05 6.05 8.37
C THR A 78 -4.02 7.16 8.35
N PRO A 79 -4.02 8.03 9.37
CA PRO A 79 -3.00 9.07 9.53
C PRO A 79 -1.58 8.53 9.67
N LEU A 80 -1.41 7.29 10.13
CA LEU A 80 -0.10 6.65 10.25
C LEU A 80 0.56 6.43 8.89
N LEU A 81 -0.25 6.22 7.86
CA LEU A 81 0.23 6.17 6.48
C LEU A 81 0.34 7.60 5.95
N LYS A 82 1.35 8.33 6.33
CA LYS A 82 1.64 9.70 5.83
C LYS A 82 1.73 9.81 4.29
N ALA A 83 1.37 8.75 3.60
CA ALA A 83 1.14 8.68 2.16
C ALA A 83 0.18 9.77 1.64
N PHE A 84 -0.71 10.25 2.51
CA PHE A 84 -1.77 11.19 2.15
C PHE A 84 -1.44 12.64 2.51
N ASP A 85 -0.24 12.93 3.00
CA ASP A 85 0.18 14.30 3.32
C ASP A 85 0.14 15.23 2.10
N GLY A 86 0.33 14.68 0.90
CA GLY A 86 0.18 15.42 -0.35
C GLY A 86 -1.25 15.92 -0.57
N ASP A 87 -2.23 15.06 -0.32
CA ASP A 87 -3.65 15.42 -0.38
C ASP A 87 -4.01 16.43 0.71
N LEU A 88 -3.52 16.21 1.94
CA LEU A 88 -3.73 17.14 3.05
C LEU A 88 -3.11 18.51 2.76
N ALA A 89 -1.88 18.55 2.24
CA ALA A 89 -1.24 19.80 1.84
C ALA A 89 -1.97 20.51 0.70
N ALA A 90 -2.49 19.76 -0.28
CA ALA A 90 -3.33 20.31 -1.35
C ALA A 90 -4.61 20.94 -0.79
N LEU A 91 -5.31 20.24 0.10
CA LEU A 91 -6.50 20.77 0.78
C LEU A 91 -6.20 22.06 1.55
N LEU A 92 -5.13 22.06 2.35
CA LEU A 92 -4.73 23.22 3.14
C LEU A 92 -4.30 24.42 2.28
N SER A 93 -3.81 24.19 1.07
CA SER A 93 -3.45 25.24 0.09
C SER A 93 -4.58 25.66 -0.86
N GLY A 94 -5.78 25.09 -0.69
CA GLY A 94 -6.93 25.37 -1.56
C GLY A 94 -6.83 24.71 -2.92
N GLN A 95 -5.96 23.72 -3.08
CA GLN A 95 -5.84 22.91 -4.29
C GLN A 95 -6.73 21.68 -4.21
N GLU A 96 -7.08 21.12 -5.37
CA GLU A 96 -7.85 19.89 -5.41
C GLU A 96 -6.95 18.70 -5.06
N PRO A 97 -7.29 17.88 -4.04
CA PRO A 97 -6.50 16.71 -3.66
C PRO A 97 -6.73 15.57 -4.64
N HIS A 98 -5.84 14.58 -4.63
CA HIS A 98 -6.01 13.34 -5.39
C HIS A 98 -7.08 12.42 -4.80
N ASP A 99 -7.51 12.66 -3.56
CA ASP A 99 -8.56 11.92 -2.85
C ASP A 99 -8.29 10.40 -2.77
N VAL A 100 -7.07 10.06 -2.39
CA VAL A 100 -6.63 8.66 -2.31
C VAL A 100 -7.44 7.87 -1.29
N THR A 101 -7.95 8.52 -0.23
CA THR A 101 -8.81 7.88 0.78
C THR A 101 -10.09 7.34 0.17
N THR A 102 -10.80 8.15 -0.62
CA THR A 102 -12.01 7.71 -1.32
C THR A 102 -11.72 6.61 -2.34
N TYR A 103 -10.55 6.67 -3.01
CA TYR A 103 -10.13 5.59 -3.92
C TYR A 103 -9.92 4.27 -3.19
N VAL A 104 -9.32 4.28 -1.99
CA VAL A 104 -9.13 3.06 -1.19
C VAL A 104 -10.48 2.49 -0.74
N GLU A 105 -11.42 3.33 -0.31
CA GLU A 105 -12.78 2.92 0.02
C GLU A 105 -13.49 2.28 -1.19
N ALA A 106 -13.48 2.94 -2.34
CA ALA A 106 -14.09 2.45 -3.57
C ALA A 106 -13.50 1.11 -4.03
N ARG A 107 -12.18 0.95 -3.89
CA ARG A 107 -11.47 -0.26 -4.27
C ARG A 107 -11.91 -1.47 -3.44
N SER A 108 -12.31 -1.28 -2.18
CA SER A 108 -12.78 -2.37 -1.32
C SER A 108 -14.03 -3.05 -1.88
N VAL A 109 -14.93 -2.29 -2.47
CA VAL A 109 -16.17 -2.80 -3.10
C VAL A 109 -15.87 -3.84 -4.17
N TYR A 110 -14.77 -3.68 -4.88
CA TYR A 110 -14.32 -4.64 -5.89
C TYR A 110 -13.97 -6.02 -5.32
N LEU A 111 -13.60 -6.07 -4.05
CA LEU A 111 -13.29 -7.30 -3.34
C LEU A 111 -14.54 -8.01 -2.82
N GLY A 112 -15.70 -7.32 -2.82
CA GLY A 112 -16.96 -7.79 -2.24
C GLY A 112 -17.79 -8.66 -3.17
N THR A 113 -18.73 -9.36 -2.55
CA THR A 113 -19.78 -10.18 -3.16
C THR A 113 -21.14 -9.70 -2.67
N PRO A 114 -22.26 -10.16 -3.26
CA PRO A 114 -23.61 -9.80 -2.78
C PRO A 114 -23.92 -10.20 -1.32
N ASP A 115 -23.18 -11.13 -0.74
CA ASP A 115 -23.36 -11.56 0.65
C ASP A 115 -22.60 -10.69 1.66
N ASP A 116 -21.71 -9.82 1.17
CA ASP A 116 -20.91 -8.91 1.98
C ASP A 116 -21.67 -7.61 2.27
N LEU A 117 -21.15 -6.84 3.23
CA LEU A 117 -21.62 -5.49 3.53
C LEU A 117 -20.45 -4.52 3.43
N THR A 118 -20.62 -3.40 2.73
CA THR A 118 -19.59 -2.35 2.73
C THR A 118 -20.04 -1.16 3.57
N LEU A 119 -19.11 -0.57 4.30
CA LEU A 119 -19.34 0.58 5.18
C LEU A 119 -18.41 1.73 4.75
N GLY A 120 -18.99 2.88 4.43
CA GLY A 120 -18.19 4.04 4.04
C GLY A 120 -18.99 5.22 3.52
N ARG A 121 -18.30 6.20 2.97
CA ARG A 121 -18.87 7.36 2.29
C ARG A 121 -19.22 6.98 0.86
N THR A 122 -20.42 6.44 0.66
CA THR A 122 -20.78 5.72 -0.56
C THR A 122 -20.97 6.61 -1.79
N ALA A 123 -21.30 7.89 -1.64
CA ALA A 123 -21.65 8.76 -2.76
C ALA A 123 -20.65 8.72 -3.93
N PRO A 124 -19.31 8.74 -3.72
CA PRO A 124 -18.35 8.68 -4.82
C PRO A 124 -18.27 7.32 -5.53
N TRP A 125 -18.75 6.23 -4.91
CA TRP A 125 -18.60 4.87 -5.44
C TRP A 125 -19.90 4.03 -5.37
N ALA A 126 -21.04 4.69 -5.17
CA ALA A 126 -22.36 4.02 -5.13
C ALA A 126 -22.66 3.22 -6.41
N GLU A 127 -22.24 3.73 -7.57
CA GLU A 127 -22.38 3.03 -8.85
C GLU A 127 -21.59 1.72 -8.87
N ALA A 128 -20.37 1.72 -8.28
CA ALA A 128 -19.56 0.51 -8.19
C ALA A 128 -20.22 -0.55 -7.30
N ALA A 129 -20.77 -0.15 -6.15
CA ALA A 129 -21.49 -1.04 -5.26
C ALA A 129 -22.74 -1.65 -5.95
N ALA A 130 -23.52 -0.81 -6.64
CA ALA A 130 -24.70 -1.25 -7.37
C ALA A 130 -24.34 -2.21 -8.52
N LEU A 131 -23.30 -1.89 -9.30
CA LEU A 131 -22.84 -2.74 -10.40
C LEU A 131 -22.37 -4.12 -9.92
N ARG A 132 -21.77 -4.17 -8.73
CA ARG A 132 -21.29 -5.41 -8.10
C ARG A 132 -22.34 -6.14 -7.27
N GLY A 133 -23.48 -5.51 -7.02
CA GLY A 133 -24.53 -6.03 -6.15
C GLY A 133 -24.14 -6.11 -4.68
N VAL A 134 -23.11 -5.35 -4.25
CA VAL A 134 -22.65 -5.34 -2.86
C VAL A 134 -23.51 -4.37 -2.04
N PRO A 135 -24.20 -4.84 -0.98
CA PRO A 135 -24.93 -3.97 -0.07
C PRO A 135 -24.00 -2.94 0.58
N ALA A 136 -24.48 -1.70 0.72
CA ALA A 136 -23.70 -0.60 1.25
C ALA A 136 -24.42 0.14 2.38
N VAL A 137 -23.70 0.45 3.44
CA VAL A 137 -24.13 1.37 4.50
C VAL A 137 -23.42 2.70 4.28
N ASP A 138 -24.21 3.70 3.93
CA ASP A 138 -23.70 5.07 3.74
C ASP A 138 -23.65 5.79 5.08
N ILE A 139 -22.45 6.25 5.46
CA ILE A 139 -22.28 7.10 6.64
C ILE A 139 -22.45 8.59 6.34
N GLY A 140 -22.70 8.95 5.07
CA GLY A 140 -22.75 10.33 4.62
C GLY A 140 -21.36 10.99 4.59
N ASP A 141 -21.34 12.25 4.22
CA ASP A 141 -20.14 13.08 4.28
C ASP A 141 -20.06 13.78 5.63
N LEU A 142 -19.32 13.18 6.57
CA LEU A 142 -19.10 13.74 7.90
C LEU A 142 -17.97 14.76 7.92
N ASP A 143 -17.54 15.19 6.75
CA ASP A 143 -16.55 16.24 6.61
C ASP A 143 -15.21 15.89 7.32
N HIS A 144 -14.83 14.62 7.27
CA HIS A 144 -13.56 14.10 7.75
C HIS A 144 -12.76 13.50 6.60
N TYR A 145 -11.47 13.80 6.56
CA TYR A 145 -10.61 13.24 5.51
C TYR A 145 -10.46 11.72 5.65
N TYR A 146 -10.19 11.24 6.87
CA TYR A 146 -10.07 9.81 7.14
C TYR A 146 -11.39 9.20 7.57
N LEU A 147 -11.78 8.12 6.91
CA LEU A 147 -13.02 7.39 7.22
C LEU A 147 -13.05 6.92 8.68
N THR A 148 -11.92 6.47 9.24
CA THR A 148 -11.83 6.03 10.63
C THR A 148 -12.21 7.14 11.61
N HIS A 149 -11.80 8.38 11.39
CA HIS A 149 -12.20 9.50 12.25
C HIS A 149 -13.71 9.76 12.18
N ALA A 150 -14.29 9.67 10.98
CA ALA A 150 -15.74 9.80 10.80
C ALA A 150 -16.50 8.68 11.53
N LEU A 151 -16.01 7.45 11.46
CA LEU A 151 -16.61 6.32 12.17
C LEU A 151 -16.53 6.45 13.68
N LEU A 152 -15.41 6.93 14.23
CA LEU A 152 -15.27 7.19 15.67
C LEU A 152 -16.22 8.31 16.13
N LEU A 153 -16.34 9.40 15.36
CA LEU A 153 -17.28 10.46 15.67
C LEU A 153 -18.72 9.95 15.67
N MET A 154 -19.06 9.12 14.68
CA MET A 154 -20.39 8.50 14.58
C MET A 154 -20.65 7.53 15.74
N ALA A 155 -19.64 6.77 16.18
CA ALA A 155 -19.73 5.90 17.34
C ALA A 155 -19.97 6.71 18.63
N GLU A 156 -19.29 7.86 18.81
CA GLU A 156 -19.54 8.77 19.92
C GLU A 156 -20.99 9.29 19.90
N ALA A 157 -21.49 9.71 18.75
CA ALA A 157 -22.88 10.14 18.60
C ALA A 157 -23.88 9.02 18.90
N HIS A 158 -23.58 7.79 18.50
CA HIS A 158 -24.38 6.63 18.82
C HIS A 158 -24.44 6.36 20.33
N GLU A 159 -23.34 6.52 21.06
CA GLU A 159 -23.31 6.42 22.51
C GLU A 159 -24.15 7.51 23.21
N GLU A 160 -24.28 8.68 22.60
CA GLU A 160 -25.13 9.78 23.07
C GLU A 160 -26.62 9.58 22.69
N GLY A 161 -26.96 8.47 22.04
CA GLY A 161 -28.34 8.11 21.68
C GLY A 161 -28.79 8.62 20.31
N ALA A 162 -27.89 9.08 19.45
CA ALA A 162 -28.24 9.44 18.09
C ALA A 162 -28.56 8.18 17.26
N ASP A 163 -29.59 8.27 16.41
CA ASP A 163 -29.86 7.25 15.39
C ASP A 163 -28.80 7.36 14.29
N THR A 164 -27.94 6.36 14.20
CA THR A 164 -26.81 6.34 13.27
C THR A 164 -26.86 5.12 12.38
N PRO A 165 -26.32 5.18 11.15
CA PRO A 165 -26.19 4.01 10.25
C PRO A 165 -25.44 2.83 10.87
N LEU A 166 -24.66 3.05 11.94
CA LEU A 166 -23.95 2.00 12.67
C LEU A 166 -24.89 0.98 13.33
N SER A 167 -26.14 1.35 13.62
CA SER A 167 -27.16 0.41 14.11
C SER A 167 -27.34 -0.76 13.15
N HIS A 168 -27.39 -0.48 11.83
CA HIS A 168 -27.51 -1.53 10.81
C HIS A 168 -26.27 -2.43 10.77
N VAL A 169 -25.08 -1.87 10.91
CA VAL A 169 -23.82 -2.65 10.95
C VAL A 169 -23.76 -3.56 12.19
N ILE A 170 -24.19 -3.04 13.35
CA ILE A 170 -24.24 -3.80 14.60
C ILE A 170 -25.20 -4.99 14.45
N ASP A 171 -26.40 -4.76 13.92
CA ASP A 171 -27.39 -5.83 13.73
C ASP A 171 -26.92 -6.85 12.68
N TRP A 172 -26.33 -6.38 11.57
CA TRP A 172 -25.78 -7.26 10.53
C TRP A 172 -24.68 -8.19 11.09
N LEU A 173 -23.79 -7.67 11.95
CA LEU A 173 -22.75 -8.46 12.62
C LEU A 173 -23.32 -9.43 13.66
N ARG A 174 -24.37 -9.05 14.39
CA ARG A 174 -25.04 -9.96 15.34
C ARG A 174 -25.65 -11.16 14.66
N ASP A 175 -26.24 -10.93 13.47
CA ASP A 175 -26.84 -11.99 12.65
C ASP A 175 -25.78 -12.87 11.97
N ARG A 176 -24.52 -12.41 11.90
CA ARG A 176 -23.37 -13.07 11.23
C ARG A 176 -22.14 -13.07 12.11
N PRO A 177 -22.13 -13.83 13.22
CA PRO A 177 -21.03 -13.81 14.18
C PRO A 177 -19.72 -14.37 13.63
N ASP A 178 -19.75 -15.06 12.48
CA ASP A 178 -18.61 -15.59 11.73
C ASP A 178 -18.12 -14.65 10.62
N ALA A 179 -18.73 -13.47 10.48
CA ALA A 179 -18.33 -12.50 9.48
C ALA A 179 -16.87 -12.04 9.68
N VAL A 180 -16.19 -11.82 8.57
CA VAL A 180 -14.80 -11.33 8.54
C VAL A 180 -14.79 -9.83 8.24
N ILE A 181 -14.11 -9.05 9.04
CA ILE A 181 -13.93 -7.63 8.76
C ILE A 181 -12.69 -7.47 7.87
N ARG A 182 -12.90 -7.03 6.63
CA ARG A 182 -11.81 -6.77 5.70
C ARG A 182 -11.31 -5.35 5.85
N LEU A 183 -10.03 -5.21 6.18
CA LEU A 183 -9.37 -3.95 6.50
C LEU A 183 -8.28 -3.63 5.50
N TYR A 184 -8.07 -2.33 5.23
CA TYR A 184 -6.86 -1.86 4.56
C TYR A 184 -5.69 -1.79 5.55
N ALA A 185 -5.93 -1.24 6.73
CA ALA A 185 -4.95 -1.15 7.82
C ALA A 185 -5.63 -1.32 9.19
N LEU A 186 -4.87 -1.75 10.18
CA LEU A 186 -5.31 -1.94 11.55
C LEU A 186 -4.50 -1.03 12.49
N ASP A 187 -4.72 0.26 12.38
CA ASP A 187 -4.15 1.27 13.27
C ASP A 187 -4.93 1.40 14.58
N VAL A 188 -4.52 2.33 15.43
CA VAL A 188 -5.16 2.53 16.74
C VAL A 188 -6.61 3.00 16.62
N GLU A 189 -6.91 3.83 15.64
CA GLU A 189 -8.27 4.33 15.37
C GLU A 189 -9.20 3.18 14.96
N THR A 190 -8.74 2.33 14.05
CA THR A 190 -9.48 1.13 13.65
C THR A 190 -9.64 0.17 14.83
N GLN A 191 -8.62 -0.03 15.65
CA GLN A 191 -8.72 -0.86 16.86
C GLN A 191 -9.77 -0.33 17.84
N ILE A 192 -9.84 0.99 18.07
CA ILE A 192 -10.88 1.60 18.91
C ILE A 192 -12.26 1.29 18.35
N PHE A 193 -12.45 1.48 17.03
CA PHE A 193 -13.73 1.24 16.38
C PHE A 193 -14.14 -0.24 16.46
N LEU A 194 -13.24 -1.18 16.19
CA LEU A 194 -13.51 -2.61 16.28
C LEU A 194 -13.85 -3.06 17.71
N LEU A 195 -13.15 -2.59 18.73
CA LEU A 195 -13.47 -2.88 20.12
C LEU A 195 -14.83 -2.28 20.53
N TRP A 196 -15.18 -1.12 20.02
CA TRP A 196 -16.50 -0.53 20.22
C TRP A 196 -17.58 -1.40 19.54
N LEU A 197 -17.39 -1.84 18.30
CA LEU A 197 -18.30 -2.77 17.62
C LEU A 197 -18.47 -4.07 18.41
N LEU A 198 -17.36 -4.64 18.88
CA LEU A 198 -17.37 -5.86 19.71
C LEU A 198 -18.26 -5.68 20.95
N ARG A 199 -18.09 -4.56 21.67
CA ARG A 199 -18.91 -4.22 22.83
C ARG A 199 -20.39 -4.06 22.48
N ARG A 200 -20.69 -3.43 21.32
CA ARG A 200 -22.07 -3.17 20.90
C ARG A 200 -22.78 -4.41 20.34
N THR A 201 -22.05 -5.27 19.66
CA THR A 201 -22.58 -6.54 19.16
C THR A 201 -22.72 -7.59 20.25
N GLY A 202 -21.94 -7.53 21.30
CA GLY A 202 -21.84 -8.57 22.34
C GLY A 202 -21.10 -9.82 21.90
N LEU A 203 -20.39 -9.77 20.78
CA LEU A 203 -19.53 -10.87 20.30
C LEU A 203 -18.30 -11.02 21.21
N ALA A 204 -17.76 -12.23 21.30
CA ALA A 204 -16.55 -12.48 22.09
C ALA A 204 -15.28 -12.06 21.37
N GLU A 205 -15.26 -12.15 20.04
CA GLU A 205 -14.14 -11.78 19.18
C GLU A 205 -14.62 -11.32 17.81
N LEU A 206 -13.76 -10.60 17.09
CA LEU A 206 -13.96 -10.23 15.68
C LEU A 206 -12.84 -10.84 14.83
N ALA A 207 -13.21 -11.45 13.72
CA ALA A 207 -12.26 -11.96 12.73
C ALA A 207 -11.91 -10.84 11.73
N THR A 208 -10.62 -10.69 11.40
CA THR A 208 -10.16 -9.72 10.39
C THR A 208 -9.20 -10.36 9.40
N ASP A 209 -9.16 -9.88 8.18
CA ASP A 209 -8.13 -10.25 7.20
C ASP A 209 -6.83 -9.44 7.37
N ALA A 210 -6.75 -8.60 8.38
CA ALA A 210 -5.54 -7.89 8.77
C ALA A 210 -4.64 -8.76 9.66
N ASN A 211 -3.36 -8.42 9.71
CA ASN A 211 -2.44 -8.97 10.69
C ASN A 211 -2.81 -8.52 12.10
N SER A 212 -2.24 -9.18 13.11
CA SER A 212 -2.45 -8.76 14.51
C SER A 212 -2.06 -7.28 14.72
N PRO A 213 -2.66 -6.61 15.72
CA PRO A 213 -2.29 -5.22 16.06
C PRO A 213 -0.79 -5.02 16.28
N ALA A 214 -0.11 -5.98 16.90
CA ALA A 214 1.33 -5.92 17.12
C ALA A 214 2.15 -5.91 15.82
N VAL A 215 1.69 -6.59 14.78
CA VAL A 215 2.30 -6.54 13.43
C VAL A 215 1.94 -5.23 12.75
N ALA A 216 0.65 -4.90 12.69
CA ALA A 216 0.14 -3.75 11.97
C ALA A 216 0.74 -2.42 12.45
N THR A 217 0.90 -2.25 13.76
CA THR A 217 1.43 -1.02 14.36
C THR A 217 2.94 -1.08 14.64
N GLY A 218 3.49 -2.28 14.87
CA GLY A 218 4.89 -2.45 15.29
C GLY A 218 5.87 -2.81 14.19
N TRP A 219 5.39 -3.39 13.08
CA TRP A 219 6.25 -3.97 12.04
C TRP A 219 5.92 -3.50 10.62
N ASN A 220 4.82 -2.80 10.41
CA ASN A 220 4.41 -2.30 9.10
C ASN A 220 5.17 -1.00 8.73
N ARG A 221 6.52 -1.06 8.79
CA ARG A 221 7.43 0.06 8.52
C ARG A 221 8.74 -0.45 7.93
N LYS A 222 9.42 0.39 7.15
CA LYS A 222 10.68 0.04 6.47
C LYS A 222 11.90 -0.03 7.42
N ASN A 223 11.87 0.65 8.57
CA ASN A 223 13.02 0.85 9.47
C ASN A 223 13.42 -0.38 10.32
N HIS A 224 12.85 -1.56 10.05
CA HIS A 224 13.13 -2.74 10.87
C HIS A 224 14.24 -3.63 10.33
N ILE A 225 14.52 -3.53 9.04
CA ILE A 225 15.43 -4.43 8.32
C ILE A 225 16.88 -3.95 8.37
N HIS A 226 17.09 -2.65 8.34
CA HIS A 226 18.43 -2.08 8.39
C HIS A 226 18.88 -1.82 9.84
N PRO A 227 20.19 -1.97 10.12
CA PRO A 227 20.75 -1.53 11.40
C PRO A 227 20.65 0.00 11.51
N THR A 228 20.65 0.51 12.73
CA THR A 228 20.86 1.94 12.95
C THR A 228 22.34 2.30 12.66
N VAL A 229 22.59 3.59 12.40
CA VAL A 229 23.97 4.08 12.24
C VAL A 229 24.80 3.77 13.48
N ALA A 230 24.23 3.89 14.66
CA ALA A 230 24.89 3.56 15.92
C ALA A 230 25.25 2.06 16.04
N ASP A 231 24.32 1.15 15.69
CA ASP A 231 24.60 -0.29 15.64
C ASP A 231 25.75 -0.59 14.65
N ALA A 232 25.71 0.04 13.49
CA ALA A 232 26.74 -0.16 12.48
C ALA A 232 28.13 0.32 12.93
N ARG A 233 28.23 1.47 13.60
CA ARG A 233 29.49 1.96 14.18
C ARG A 233 30.05 1.04 15.27
N ALA A 234 29.18 0.34 15.99
CA ALA A 234 29.56 -0.58 17.06
C ALA A 234 30.05 -1.96 16.55
N MET A 235 30.10 -2.18 15.23
CA MET A 235 30.60 -3.44 14.68
C MET A 235 32.05 -3.68 15.05
N PRO A 236 32.44 -4.94 15.40
CA PRO A 236 33.84 -5.29 15.66
C PRO A 236 34.67 -5.14 14.40
N ALA A 237 35.92 -4.68 14.58
CA ALA A 237 36.87 -4.44 13.48
C ALA A 237 37.05 -5.70 12.59
N SER A 238 37.07 -6.89 13.20
CA SER A 238 37.19 -8.15 12.46
C SER A 238 36.04 -8.44 11.47
N ALA A 239 34.89 -7.82 11.66
CA ALA A 239 33.77 -7.95 10.73
C ALA A 239 33.95 -7.04 9.49
N LEU A 240 34.76 -6.00 9.59
CA LEU A 240 34.99 -5.06 8.49
C LEU A 240 35.92 -5.61 7.39
N ASP A 241 36.66 -6.69 7.69
CA ASP A 241 37.53 -7.39 6.73
C ASP A 241 36.77 -8.48 5.93
N LEU A 242 35.49 -8.65 6.15
CA LEU A 242 34.66 -9.63 5.45
C LEU A 242 34.40 -9.22 3.97
N PRO A 243 34.22 -10.20 3.07
CA PRO A 243 33.69 -9.92 1.73
C PRO A 243 32.37 -9.14 1.79
N PRO A 244 32.05 -8.31 0.79
CA PRO A 244 30.89 -7.40 0.83
C PRO A 244 29.56 -8.05 1.19
N GLU A 245 29.29 -9.27 0.71
CA GLU A 245 28.05 -9.98 1.03
C GLU A 245 28.02 -10.50 2.46
N GLU A 246 29.16 -10.97 2.96
CA GLU A 246 29.26 -11.44 4.34
C GLU A 246 29.19 -10.27 5.31
N LEU A 247 29.81 -9.14 4.97
CA LEU A 247 29.71 -7.89 5.71
C LEU A 247 28.24 -7.41 5.76
N LEU A 248 27.56 -7.39 4.60
CA LEU A 248 26.16 -7.02 4.52
C LEU A 248 25.30 -7.95 5.40
N ALA A 249 25.51 -9.26 5.31
CA ALA A 249 24.80 -10.22 6.15
C ALA A 249 25.11 -10.05 7.64
N ALA A 250 26.34 -9.65 8.00
CA ALA A 250 26.71 -9.33 9.38
C ALA A 250 25.98 -8.07 9.89
N GLU A 251 25.92 -7.01 9.08
CA GLU A 251 25.18 -5.79 9.39
C GLU A 251 23.67 -6.04 9.50
N GLN A 252 23.10 -6.83 8.62
CA GLN A 252 21.68 -7.20 8.69
C GLN A 252 21.31 -7.85 10.02
N ARG A 253 22.19 -8.70 10.57
CA ARG A 253 21.99 -9.32 11.89
C ARG A 253 21.91 -8.30 13.04
N LEU A 254 22.40 -7.08 12.86
CA LEU A 254 22.23 -6.00 13.82
C LEU A 254 20.86 -5.33 13.70
N GLY A 255 20.16 -5.50 12.59
CA GLY A 255 18.82 -4.94 12.37
C GLY A 255 17.79 -5.46 13.38
N ARG A 256 16.81 -4.64 13.70
CA ARG A 256 15.77 -4.97 14.71
C ARG A 256 14.98 -6.21 14.33
N ALA A 257 14.64 -6.37 13.03
CA ALA A 257 13.87 -7.51 12.55
C ALA A 257 14.64 -8.82 12.77
N HIS A 258 15.94 -8.85 12.44
CA HIS A 258 16.76 -10.02 12.65
C HIS A 258 16.91 -10.35 14.15
N ARG A 259 17.21 -9.36 14.99
CA ARG A 259 17.38 -9.59 16.44
C ARG A 259 16.11 -10.10 17.12
N ARG A 260 14.93 -9.63 16.71
CA ARG A 260 13.66 -9.99 17.36
C ARG A 260 12.94 -11.17 16.73
N LEU A 261 13.01 -11.32 15.41
CA LEU A 261 12.26 -12.30 14.65
C LEU A 261 13.14 -13.39 14.06
N GLY A 262 14.47 -13.23 14.09
CA GLY A 262 15.38 -14.08 13.33
C GLY A 262 15.16 -13.99 11.83
N LEU A 263 14.63 -12.84 11.36
CA LEU A 263 14.28 -12.63 9.98
C LEU A 263 15.52 -12.54 9.11
N THR A 264 15.66 -13.47 8.14
CA THR A 264 16.72 -13.46 7.13
C THR A 264 16.11 -13.21 5.76
N VAL A 265 16.24 -11.99 5.24
CA VAL A 265 15.85 -11.64 3.87
C VAL A 265 17.01 -10.92 3.21
N PRO A 266 17.21 -11.08 1.91
CA PRO A 266 18.19 -10.25 1.21
C PRO A 266 17.69 -8.80 1.24
N VAL A 267 18.54 -7.86 1.64
CA VAL A 267 18.29 -6.43 1.60
C VAL A 267 19.47 -5.72 0.95
N LEU A 268 19.27 -4.50 0.52
CA LEU A 268 20.33 -3.64 0.02
C LEU A 268 21.17 -3.12 1.18
N PRO A 269 22.44 -2.71 0.96
CA PRO A 269 23.17 -1.95 1.96
C PRO A 269 22.40 -0.69 2.35
N GLY A 270 22.23 -0.44 3.64
CA GLY A 270 21.49 0.71 4.13
C GLY A 270 21.49 0.84 5.64
N TYR A 271 21.12 2.01 6.12
CA TYR A 271 21.08 2.32 7.55
C TYR A 271 19.82 3.07 7.92
N THR A 272 19.28 2.73 9.09
CA THR A 272 18.16 3.44 9.70
C THR A 272 18.68 4.66 10.46
N ILE A 273 18.09 5.81 10.18
CA ILE A 273 18.34 7.08 10.86
C ILE A 273 17.13 7.38 11.74
N ALA A 274 17.30 7.26 13.04
CA ALA A 274 16.22 7.47 14.01
C ALA A 274 15.89 8.97 14.12
N ARG A 275 14.58 9.28 14.17
CA ARG A 275 14.08 10.65 14.33
C ARG A 275 13.61 10.94 15.76
N THR A 276 13.02 9.95 16.42
CA THR A 276 12.43 10.15 17.75
C THR A 276 13.48 10.42 18.80
N GLY A 277 13.35 11.56 19.50
CA GLY A 277 14.30 11.96 20.55
C GLY A 277 15.63 12.51 20.04
N VAL A 278 15.77 12.73 18.73
CA VAL A 278 16.98 13.22 18.09
C VAL A 278 16.77 14.65 17.59
N ASP A 279 17.67 15.56 17.93
CA ASP A 279 17.64 16.92 17.39
C ASP A 279 18.06 16.93 15.90
N ARG A 280 17.78 18.06 15.24
CA ARG A 280 18.04 18.20 13.79
C ARG A 280 19.50 18.00 13.42
N ASP A 281 20.43 18.52 14.22
CA ASP A 281 21.85 18.51 13.86
C ASP A 281 22.43 17.09 14.08
N ALA A 282 21.99 16.38 15.11
CA ALA A 282 22.32 14.97 15.31
C ALA A 282 21.74 14.08 14.19
N PHE A 283 20.49 14.32 13.76
CA PHE A 283 19.90 13.62 12.63
C PHE A 283 20.70 13.84 11.33
N VAL A 284 21.09 15.09 11.05
CA VAL A 284 21.93 15.41 9.89
C VAL A 284 23.28 14.69 9.98
N ALA A 285 23.89 14.68 11.16
CA ALA A 285 25.15 13.97 11.37
C ALA A 285 25.01 12.47 11.10
N ASP A 286 23.93 11.83 11.56
CA ASP A 286 23.67 10.41 11.30
C ASP A 286 23.46 10.11 9.81
N VAL A 287 22.80 10.99 9.04
CA VAL A 287 22.70 10.84 7.57
C VAL A 287 24.06 10.92 6.91
N LEU A 288 24.92 11.88 7.31
CA LEU A 288 26.27 12.02 6.76
C LEU A 288 27.17 10.83 7.12
N ASP A 289 27.05 10.31 8.32
CA ASP A 289 27.77 9.12 8.75
C ASP A 289 27.28 7.85 8.03
N ALA A 290 25.95 7.70 7.81
CA ALA A 290 25.41 6.63 7.00
C ALA A 290 25.99 6.67 5.57
N ALA A 291 26.08 7.86 4.97
CA ALA A 291 26.69 8.05 3.66
C ALA A 291 28.16 7.68 3.65
N ALA A 292 28.92 8.08 4.66
CA ALA A 292 30.32 7.70 4.82
C ALA A 292 30.49 6.18 4.97
N LEU A 293 29.63 5.52 5.75
CA LEU A 293 29.65 4.06 5.92
C LEU A 293 29.35 3.33 4.61
N LEU A 294 28.36 3.75 3.83
CA LEU A 294 28.06 3.17 2.51
C LEU A 294 29.25 3.31 1.56
N ARG A 295 29.91 4.46 1.56
CA ARG A 295 31.09 4.69 0.72
C ARG A 295 32.30 3.86 1.17
N CYS A 296 32.62 3.88 2.45
CA CYS A 296 33.88 3.24 2.91
C CYS A 296 33.78 1.72 2.96
N ARG A 297 32.61 1.16 3.28
CA ARG A 297 32.41 -0.29 3.41
C ARG A 297 32.11 -0.98 2.09
N TYR A 298 31.33 -0.32 1.24
CA TYR A 298 30.81 -0.92 0.02
C TYR A 298 31.25 -0.22 -1.26
N GLY A 299 32.01 0.88 -1.16
CA GLY A 299 32.46 1.65 -2.33
C GLY A 299 31.30 2.24 -3.15
N LEU A 300 30.18 2.52 -2.51
CA LEU A 300 28.99 3.03 -3.20
C LEU A 300 29.06 4.55 -3.36
N ASP A 301 28.59 5.04 -4.51
CA ASP A 301 28.59 6.47 -4.83
C ASP A 301 27.21 7.10 -4.71
N ARG A 302 26.12 6.29 -4.71
CA ARG A 302 24.74 6.75 -4.77
C ARG A 302 23.86 6.05 -3.76
N ALA A 303 22.88 6.81 -3.20
CA ALA A 303 21.87 6.28 -2.32
C ALA A 303 20.49 6.92 -2.56
N ALA A 304 19.48 6.39 -1.90
CA ALA A 304 18.19 7.00 -1.73
C ALA A 304 17.93 7.29 -0.25
N LEU A 305 17.42 8.48 0.05
CA LEU A 305 16.89 8.84 1.36
C LEU A 305 15.38 8.69 1.30
N LYS A 306 14.81 7.83 2.15
CA LYS A 306 13.37 7.54 2.14
C LYS A 306 12.82 7.48 3.56
N PRO A 307 11.60 8.02 3.81
CA PRO A 307 10.96 7.88 5.12
C PRO A 307 10.60 6.43 5.39
N ALA A 308 10.68 6.03 6.65
CA ALA A 308 10.34 4.67 7.07
C ALA A 308 8.84 4.38 6.94
N ASP A 309 8.03 5.42 6.98
CA ASP A 309 6.57 5.37 7.04
C ASP A 309 5.93 6.15 5.89
N ALA A 310 6.22 5.75 4.64
CA ALA A 310 5.64 6.33 3.45
C ALA A 310 5.15 5.25 2.49
N GLY A 311 3.89 5.37 2.05
CA GLY A 311 3.24 4.40 1.19
C GLY A 311 3.22 4.75 -0.31
N ASP A 312 3.44 6.00 -0.69
CA ASP A 312 3.23 6.50 -2.07
C ASP A 312 4.51 6.75 -2.87
N GLY A 313 5.68 6.65 -2.24
CA GLY A 313 6.95 6.98 -2.87
C GLY A 313 7.22 8.48 -3.07
N ALA A 314 6.26 9.35 -2.80
CA ALA A 314 6.34 10.79 -3.10
C ALA A 314 7.46 11.53 -2.36
N ARG A 315 7.91 10.99 -1.22
CA ARG A 315 8.96 11.59 -0.38
C ARG A 315 10.31 10.89 -0.49
N ILE A 316 10.49 10.04 -1.48
CA ILE A 316 11.78 9.39 -1.75
C ILE A 316 12.66 10.35 -2.52
N VAL A 317 13.83 10.67 -1.96
CA VAL A 317 14.88 11.41 -2.66
C VAL A 317 15.90 10.41 -3.17
N GLY A 318 15.78 10.06 -4.45
CA GLY A 318 16.64 9.07 -5.10
C GLY A 318 17.91 9.66 -5.70
N ASN A 319 18.84 8.78 -6.04
CA ASN A 319 20.07 9.10 -6.77
C ASN A 319 20.92 10.22 -6.13
N LEU A 320 20.98 10.23 -4.79
CA LEU A 320 21.80 11.16 -4.03
C LEU A 320 23.27 10.78 -4.17
N ASP A 321 24.12 11.76 -4.50
CA ASP A 321 25.57 11.61 -4.48
C ASP A 321 26.07 11.56 -3.04
N LEU A 322 26.64 10.43 -2.64
CA LEU A 322 27.15 10.23 -1.29
C LEU A 322 28.41 11.06 -0.97
N ALA A 323 29.04 11.68 -1.98
CA ALA A 323 30.14 12.61 -1.79
C ALA A 323 29.66 14.07 -1.60
N ASP A 324 28.45 14.40 -2.02
CA ASP A 324 27.87 15.74 -1.86
C ASP A 324 27.25 15.92 -0.47
N THR A 325 28.11 16.16 0.52
CA THR A 325 27.72 16.37 1.92
C THR A 325 26.79 17.58 2.10
N GLY A 326 26.92 18.60 1.22
CA GLY A 326 26.06 19.79 1.27
C GLY A 326 24.62 19.46 0.93
N ARG A 327 24.39 18.75 -0.18
CA ARG A 327 23.08 18.28 -0.59
C ARG A 327 22.51 17.27 0.40
N LEU A 328 23.29 16.30 0.85
CA LEU A 328 22.85 15.33 1.86
C LEU A 328 22.37 16.02 3.13
N ALA A 329 23.11 17.02 3.62
CA ALA A 329 22.70 17.78 4.80
C ALA A 329 21.43 18.61 4.57
N ALA A 330 21.22 19.15 3.36
CA ALA A 330 20.00 19.88 3.02
C ALA A 330 18.78 18.94 3.00
N GLU A 331 18.88 17.80 2.33
CA GLU A 331 17.82 16.79 2.29
C GLU A 331 17.54 16.21 3.68
N ALA A 332 18.56 15.98 4.49
CA ALA A 332 18.40 15.52 5.87
C ALA A 332 17.63 16.52 6.74
N ARG A 333 17.85 17.84 6.57
CA ARG A 333 17.06 18.86 7.30
C ARG A 333 15.59 18.84 6.89
N THR A 334 15.31 18.66 5.60
CA THR A 334 13.93 18.50 5.08
C THR A 334 13.31 17.23 5.64
N ALA A 335 14.01 16.10 5.59
CA ALA A 335 13.58 14.83 6.15
C ALA A 335 13.28 14.91 7.65
N HIS A 336 14.14 15.58 8.43
CA HIS A 336 13.93 15.78 9.86
C HIS A 336 12.62 16.53 10.16
N ALA A 337 12.24 17.50 9.32
CA ALA A 337 11.00 18.27 9.50
C ALA A 337 9.73 17.41 9.29
N VAL A 338 9.81 16.31 8.54
CA VAL A 338 8.71 15.37 8.34
C VAL A 338 8.34 14.61 9.61
N GLY A 339 9.31 14.40 10.52
CA GLY A 339 9.06 13.80 11.83
C GLY A 339 9.15 12.27 11.91
N ASP A 340 9.58 11.60 10.82
CA ASP A 340 9.72 10.13 10.76
C ASP A 340 11.16 9.67 10.84
N ASP A 341 11.37 8.41 11.22
CA ASP A 341 12.61 7.71 10.93
C ASP A 341 12.82 7.67 9.41
N HIS A 342 14.08 7.69 8.99
CA HIS A 342 14.44 7.58 7.57
C HIS A 342 15.43 6.44 7.36
N LEU A 343 15.55 6.02 6.09
CA LEU A 343 16.57 5.09 5.64
C LEU A 343 17.42 5.79 4.60
N LEU A 344 18.74 5.66 4.74
CA LEU A 344 19.66 5.91 3.65
C LEU A 344 20.11 4.56 3.09
N GLU A 345 19.65 4.23 1.88
CA GLU A 345 19.80 2.91 1.26
C GLU A 345 20.49 3.04 -0.09
N ALA A 346 21.33 2.07 -0.43
CA ALA A 346 22.04 2.02 -1.70
C ALA A 346 21.11 2.23 -2.92
N TRP A 347 21.54 3.06 -3.84
CA TRP A 347 20.81 3.28 -5.10
C TRP A 347 21.04 2.11 -6.07
N VAL A 348 19.96 1.56 -6.60
CA VAL A 348 19.98 0.42 -7.52
C VAL A 348 19.86 0.88 -8.96
N THR A 349 20.74 0.40 -9.82
CA THR A 349 20.52 0.38 -11.26
C THR A 349 19.69 -0.85 -11.58
N PHE A 350 18.38 -0.65 -11.72
CA PHE A 350 17.43 -1.74 -11.93
C PHE A 350 17.67 -2.47 -13.25
N LEU A 351 17.43 -3.78 -13.27
CA LEU A 351 17.14 -4.46 -14.53
C LEU A 351 15.88 -3.85 -15.13
N THR A 352 15.80 -3.88 -16.44
CA THR A 352 14.60 -3.42 -17.17
C THR A 352 14.08 -4.53 -18.07
N VAL A 353 12.76 -4.59 -18.22
CA VAL A 353 12.07 -5.46 -19.19
C VAL A 353 11.26 -4.62 -20.16
N SER A 354 11.08 -5.12 -21.37
CA SER A 354 10.13 -4.56 -22.33
C SER A 354 8.80 -5.31 -22.20
N LEU A 355 7.73 -4.58 -21.94
CA LEU A 355 6.37 -5.10 -22.02
C LEU A 355 5.70 -4.38 -23.21
N GLY A 356 5.57 -5.07 -24.35
CA GLY A 356 5.03 -4.55 -25.61
C GLY A 356 5.66 -5.26 -26.82
N ASP A 357 5.08 -5.07 -28.00
CA ASP A 357 5.54 -5.73 -29.24
C ASP A 357 6.98 -5.36 -29.61
N GLU A 358 7.82 -6.38 -29.80
CA GLU A 358 9.26 -6.29 -30.12
C GLU A 358 9.54 -5.97 -31.60
N GLU A 359 8.75 -5.25 -32.35
CA GLU A 359 9.04 -4.93 -33.76
C GLU A 359 9.65 -3.53 -34.01
N ALA A 360 10.21 -2.86 -33.02
CA ALA A 360 10.97 -1.64 -33.23
C ALA A 360 12.45 -1.82 -32.85
N GLU A 361 13.33 -1.96 -33.80
CA GLU A 361 14.79 -1.89 -33.59
C GLU A 361 15.16 -0.62 -32.78
N PRO A 362 16.05 -0.70 -31.81
CA PRO A 362 16.44 0.46 -31.02
C PRO A 362 17.20 1.47 -31.84
N GLY A 363 16.55 2.57 -32.17
CA GLY A 363 17.24 3.77 -32.65
C GLY A 363 18.16 4.32 -31.55
N PRO A 364 19.26 5.01 -31.91
CA PRO A 364 20.21 5.55 -30.92
C PRO A 364 19.52 6.53 -29.95
N PRO A 365 19.93 6.57 -28.67
CA PRO A 365 19.33 7.44 -27.67
C PRO A 365 19.48 8.90 -28.06
N GLY A 366 18.37 9.55 -28.39
CA GLY A 366 18.30 10.98 -28.57
C GLY A 366 18.30 11.72 -27.23
N PRO A 367 18.77 12.99 -27.21
CA PRO A 367 18.85 13.77 -25.97
C PRO A 367 17.46 14.04 -25.39
N ALA A 368 17.36 13.84 -24.08
CA ALA A 368 16.16 14.09 -23.30
C ALA A 368 15.82 15.59 -23.28
N SER A 369 14.99 16.03 -24.21
CA SER A 369 14.21 17.29 -24.13
C SER A 369 13.13 17.29 -25.22
N ALA A 370 11.92 16.84 -24.91
CA ALA A 370 10.76 17.13 -25.74
C ALA A 370 9.64 17.67 -24.84
N GLU A 371 9.24 18.91 -25.13
CA GLU A 371 8.07 19.54 -24.54
C GLU A 371 6.78 18.79 -24.89
N PRO A 372 5.77 18.75 -24.02
CA PRO A 372 4.50 18.08 -24.29
C PRO A 372 3.66 18.94 -25.24
N GLY A 373 3.48 18.50 -26.48
CA GLY A 373 2.56 19.16 -27.39
C GLY A 373 2.76 18.98 -28.87
N SER A 374 2.99 17.77 -29.40
CA SER A 374 2.91 17.55 -30.86
C SER A 374 2.10 16.28 -31.18
N PRO A 375 1.08 16.35 -32.05
CA PRO A 375 0.23 15.21 -32.40
C PRO A 375 0.78 14.43 -33.62
N GLU A 376 1.97 13.86 -33.49
CA GLU A 376 2.46 12.80 -34.39
C GLU A 376 3.06 11.68 -33.51
N ALA A 377 2.19 10.98 -32.79
CA ALA A 377 2.59 9.79 -32.07
C ALA A 377 2.71 8.64 -33.08
N GLY A 378 3.94 8.32 -33.49
CA GLY A 378 4.26 6.99 -34.04
C GLY A 378 3.86 5.90 -33.02
N PRO A 379 3.81 4.62 -33.41
CA PRO A 379 3.48 3.52 -32.51
C PRO A 379 4.36 3.63 -31.26
N PRO A 380 3.78 3.43 -30.05
CA PRO A 380 4.52 3.59 -28.81
C PRO A 380 5.71 2.64 -28.81
N ALA A 381 6.91 3.21 -28.75
CA ALA A 381 8.14 2.42 -28.61
C ALA A 381 7.99 1.53 -27.35
N ALA A 382 8.41 0.27 -27.46
CA ALA A 382 8.34 -0.69 -26.36
C ALA A 382 8.85 -0.06 -25.06
N ARG A 383 7.95 0.11 -24.07
CA ARG A 383 8.27 0.79 -22.82
C ARG A 383 9.14 -0.12 -21.96
N ARG A 384 10.36 0.31 -21.69
CA ARG A 384 11.23 -0.36 -20.72
C ARG A 384 10.83 0.02 -19.31
N ILE A 385 10.47 -0.98 -18.50
CA ILE A 385 10.10 -0.78 -17.10
C ILE A 385 11.17 -1.35 -16.16
N PRO A 386 11.43 -0.71 -15.01
CA PRO A 386 12.32 -1.26 -14.01
C PRO A 386 11.73 -2.55 -13.41
N VAL A 387 12.59 -3.52 -13.13
CA VAL A 387 12.16 -4.79 -12.49
C VAL A 387 12.08 -4.57 -10.98
N VAL A 388 10.87 -4.31 -10.50
CA VAL A 388 10.52 -4.14 -9.09
C VAL A 388 9.46 -5.20 -8.75
N PRO A 389 9.89 -6.44 -8.45
CA PRO A 389 8.94 -7.49 -8.13
C PRO A 389 8.39 -7.31 -6.72
N SER A 390 7.07 -7.52 -6.59
CA SER A 390 6.39 -7.66 -5.31
C SER A 390 5.94 -9.08 -5.11
N GLY A 391 6.18 -9.60 -3.94
CA GLY A 391 5.62 -10.87 -3.51
C GLY A 391 4.61 -10.68 -2.39
N HIS A 392 3.64 -11.58 -2.29
CA HIS A 392 2.51 -11.38 -1.41
C HIS A 392 2.24 -12.58 -0.52
N ILE A 393 1.70 -12.28 0.66
CA ILE A 393 1.12 -13.23 1.60
C ILE A 393 -0.40 -13.01 1.58
N ARG A 394 -1.17 -14.08 1.32
CA ARG A 394 -2.63 -14.10 1.33
C ARG A 394 -3.10 -15.31 2.13
N ASN A 395 -4.08 -15.12 3.00
CA ASN A 395 -4.59 -16.18 3.88
C ASN A 395 -3.49 -16.95 4.63
N GLY A 396 -2.45 -16.25 5.04
CA GLY A 396 -1.32 -16.85 5.77
C GLY A 396 -0.38 -17.72 4.94
N GLN A 397 -0.50 -17.70 3.61
CA GLN A 397 0.36 -18.43 2.68
C GLN A 397 1.05 -17.47 1.71
N VAL A 398 2.22 -17.86 1.24
CA VAL A 398 2.87 -17.14 0.13
C VAL A 398 2.04 -17.38 -1.12
N ALA A 399 1.49 -16.30 -1.67
CA ALA A 399 0.66 -16.35 -2.87
C ALA A 399 1.44 -16.88 -4.09
N ASP A 400 0.74 -17.45 -5.06
CA ASP A 400 1.35 -17.90 -6.32
C ASP A 400 1.95 -16.71 -7.09
N GLY A 401 3.02 -16.95 -7.82
CA GLY A 401 3.70 -15.95 -8.65
C GLY A 401 4.17 -14.71 -7.89
N LEU A 402 4.59 -13.73 -8.67
CA LEU A 402 4.98 -12.38 -8.24
C LEU A 402 4.17 -11.36 -9.03
N THR A 403 4.25 -10.09 -8.64
CA THR A 403 3.80 -8.99 -9.47
C THR A 403 4.97 -8.07 -9.79
N LEU A 404 5.08 -7.61 -11.03
CA LEU A 404 5.98 -6.53 -11.42
C LEU A 404 5.23 -5.21 -11.26
N GLN A 405 5.81 -4.28 -10.52
CA GLN A 405 5.20 -2.96 -10.32
C GLN A 405 5.41 -2.09 -11.55
N MET A 406 4.34 -1.47 -12.01
CA MET A 406 4.39 -0.36 -12.95
C MET A 406 4.55 0.94 -12.17
N LEU A 407 5.64 1.64 -12.43
CA LEU A 407 5.98 2.89 -11.76
C LEU A 407 6.02 4.05 -12.77
N ASP A 408 5.59 5.22 -12.30
CA ASP A 408 5.80 6.51 -12.94
C ASP A 408 6.61 7.37 -11.95
N GLY A 409 7.91 7.52 -12.22
CA GLY A 409 8.86 7.92 -11.20
C GLY A 409 8.90 6.90 -10.05
N TYR A 410 8.51 7.32 -8.85
CA TYR A 410 8.37 6.44 -7.68
C TYR A 410 6.91 6.09 -7.37
N SER A 411 5.95 6.66 -8.11
CA SER A 411 4.53 6.44 -7.89
C SER A 411 4.04 5.16 -8.55
N TRP A 412 3.32 4.35 -7.81
CA TRP A 412 2.72 3.12 -8.30
C TRP A 412 1.56 3.41 -9.28
N ARG A 413 1.53 2.69 -10.42
CA ARG A 413 0.54 2.82 -11.50
C ARG A 413 -0.12 1.51 -11.90
N GLY A 414 0.20 0.43 -11.23
CA GLY A 414 -0.38 -0.88 -11.53
C GLY A 414 0.59 -2.02 -11.29
N ASN A 415 0.15 -3.22 -11.64
CA ASN A 415 0.93 -4.44 -11.48
C ASN A 415 0.73 -5.36 -12.68
N ASP A 416 1.76 -6.13 -13.00
CA ASP A 416 1.74 -7.23 -13.96
C ASP A 416 2.03 -8.53 -13.22
N TYR A 417 1.10 -9.49 -13.25
CA TYR A 417 1.31 -10.79 -12.65
C TYR A 417 2.25 -11.64 -13.50
N VAL A 418 3.22 -12.28 -12.85
CA VAL A 418 4.15 -13.23 -13.46
C VAL A 418 4.37 -14.44 -12.54
N ASP A 419 4.32 -15.63 -13.10
CA ASP A 419 4.84 -16.85 -12.49
C ASP A 419 6.31 -17.08 -12.91
N GLU A 420 6.92 -18.20 -12.53
CA GLU A 420 8.30 -18.51 -12.88
C GLU A 420 8.49 -18.66 -14.39
N ALA A 421 7.47 -19.14 -15.11
CA ALA A 421 7.51 -19.28 -16.57
C ALA A 421 7.45 -17.92 -17.26
N GLY A 422 6.48 -17.07 -16.90
CA GLY A 422 6.36 -15.71 -17.40
C GLY A 422 7.58 -14.84 -17.06
N TRP A 423 8.13 -14.99 -15.86
CA TRP A 423 9.38 -14.33 -15.46
C TRP A 423 10.54 -14.70 -16.41
N THR A 424 10.67 -15.99 -16.71
CA THR A 424 11.72 -16.49 -17.63
C THR A 424 11.46 -16.05 -19.07
N ALA A 425 10.20 -16.03 -19.51
CA ALA A 425 9.81 -15.55 -20.84
C ALA A 425 10.14 -14.07 -21.06
N LEU A 426 10.13 -13.27 -19.98
CA LEU A 426 10.59 -11.88 -20.00
C LEU A 426 12.13 -11.73 -20.00
N GLY A 427 12.89 -12.83 -20.11
CA GLY A 427 14.35 -12.81 -20.10
C GLY A 427 14.96 -12.53 -18.72
N LEU A 428 14.19 -12.62 -17.64
CA LEU A 428 14.65 -12.33 -16.29
C LEU A 428 15.35 -13.54 -15.66
N PRO A 429 16.39 -13.32 -14.82
CA PRO A 429 17.13 -14.39 -14.17
C PRO A 429 16.24 -15.21 -13.21
N ARG A 430 16.16 -16.50 -13.44
CA ARG A 430 15.36 -17.44 -12.64
C ARG A 430 15.73 -17.44 -11.15
N ASP A 431 17.02 -17.27 -10.85
CA ASP A 431 17.51 -17.24 -9.47
C ASP A 431 16.99 -16.02 -8.71
N ALA A 432 16.80 -14.88 -9.38
CA ALA A 432 16.17 -13.70 -8.77
C ALA A 432 14.74 -14.00 -8.34
N TYR A 433 13.94 -14.66 -9.20
CA TYR A 433 12.58 -15.09 -8.86
C TYR A 433 12.57 -15.98 -7.60
N ARG A 434 13.44 -17.00 -7.59
CA ARG A 434 13.55 -17.95 -6.48
C ARG A 434 13.99 -17.28 -5.19
N THR A 435 14.92 -16.33 -5.27
CA THR A 435 15.38 -15.54 -4.12
C THR A 435 14.23 -14.75 -3.50
N VAL A 436 13.42 -14.08 -4.33
CA VAL A 436 12.22 -13.36 -3.85
C VAL A 436 11.24 -14.33 -3.18
N ARG A 437 10.96 -15.49 -3.80
CA ARG A 437 10.06 -16.50 -3.23
C ARG A 437 10.56 -17.05 -1.89
N ALA A 438 11.84 -17.32 -1.78
CA ALA A 438 12.47 -17.79 -0.54
C ALA A 438 12.41 -16.73 0.57
N ALA A 439 12.62 -15.45 0.22
CA ALA A 439 12.51 -14.35 1.16
C ALA A 439 11.08 -14.20 1.72
N LEU A 440 10.06 -14.36 0.89
CA LEU A 440 8.66 -14.34 1.33
C LEU A 440 8.34 -15.46 2.33
N GLU A 441 8.84 -16.68 2.08
CA GLU A 441 8.70 -17.80 3.01
C GLU A 441 9.43 -17.54 4.32
N ALA A 442 10.60 -16.92 4.28
CA ALA A 442 11.35 -16.52 5.47
C ALA A 442 10.56 -15.50 6.30
N VAL A 443 9.97 -14.47 5.65
CA VAL A 443 9.14 -13.47 6.33
C VAL A 443 7.90 -14.12 6.94
N ARG A 444 7.15 -14.90 6.15
CA ARG A 444 5.97 -15.61 6.65
C ARG A 444 6.30 -16.49 7.87
N SER A 445 7.46 -17.16 7.82
CA SER A 445 7.90 -18.06 8.89
C SER A 445 8.36 -17.32 10.14
N ALA A 446 9.03 -16.17 9.99
CA ALA A 446 9.53 -15.35 11.11
C ALA A 446 8.39 -14.84 12.00
N PHE A 447 7.21 -14.59 11.43
CA PHE A 447 6.03 -14.15 12.16
C PHE A 447 5.14 -15.30 12.68
N ARG A 448 5.52 -16.56 12.47
CA ARG A 448 4.86 -17.70 13.08
C ARG A 448 5.27 -17.79 14.56
N GLY A 449 4.58 -17.02 15.41
CA GLY A 449 4.74 -17.16 16.85
C GLY A 449 4.08 -18.44 17.36
N SER A 450 4.66 -19.06 18.38
CA SER A 450 4.10 -20.23 19.08
C SER A 450 3.23 -19.86 20.28
N GLY A 451 3.08 -18.58 20.58
CA GLY A 451 2.39 -18.08 21.75
C GLY A 451 1.09 -17.33 21.45
N SER A 452 0.38 -16.93 22.49
CA SER A 452 -0.78 -16.06 22.37
C SER A 452 -0.35 -14.63 22.05
N VAL A 453 -1.24 -13.85 21.49
CA VAL A 453 -0.99 -12.42 21.22
C VAL A 453 -0.64 -11.65 22.51
N ALA A 454 -1.11 -12.13 23.67
CA ALA A 454 -0.81 -11.58 24.98
C ALA A 454 0.66 -11.68 25.40
N ASP A 455 1.40 -12.68 24.92
CA ASP A 455 2.84 -12.85 25.20
C ASP A 455 3.76 -12.20 24.16
N GLY A 456 3.20 -11.41 23.25
CA GLY A 456 3.94 -10.73 22.18
C GLY A 456 4.18 -11.59 20.97
N SER A 457 3.57 -12.76 20.85
CA SER A 457 3.54 -13.52 19.61
C SER A 457 2.68 -12.80 18.57
N TYR A 458 2.99 -13.00 17.31
CA TYR A 458 2.34 -12.27 16.23
C TYR A 458 1.21 -13.05 15.54
N GLY A 459 0.91 -14.26 15.99
CA GLY A 459 -0.14 -15.09 15.39
C GLY A 459 0.10 -15.49 13.93
N GLY A 460 1.25 -15.11 13.38
CA GLY A 460 1.60 -15.24 11.97
C GLY A 460 1.04 -14.11 11.11
N LEU A 461 1.41 -14.10 9.83
CA LEU A 461 0.90 -13.15 8.85
C LEU A 461 -0.31 -13.75 8.13
N VAL A 462 -1.36 -12.97 7.98
CA VAL A 462 -2.53 -13.26 7.15
C VAL A 462 -2.39 -12.61 5.79
N THR A 463 -1.96 -11.36 5.76
CA THR A 463 -1.79 -10.55 4.55
C THR A 463 -0.47 -9.80 4.58
N GLY A 464 0.02 -9.41 3.42
CA GLY A 464 1.19 -8.55 3.28
C GLY A 464 1.80 -8.60 1.90
N GLY A 465 2.54 -7.57 1.58
CA GLY A 465 3.36 -7.46 0.37
C GLY A 465 4.78 -7.06 0.72
N ILE A 466 5.75 -7.56 0.00
CA ILE A 466 7.15 -7.16 0.11
C ILE A 466 7.64 -6.83 -1.28
N ASP A 467 8.16 -5.63 -1.42
CA ASP A 467 8.71 -5.12 -2.67
C ASP A 467 10.22 -5.32 -2.69
N PHE A 468 10.72 -5.74 -3.84
CA PHE A 468 12.14 -6.00 -4.03
C PHE A 468 12.69 -5.18 -5.19
N ALA A 469 13.96 -4.80 -5.07
CA ALA A 469 14.76 -4.34 -6.19
C ALA A 469 15.52 -5.52 -6.79
N VAL A 470 15.59 -5.56 -8.13
CA VAL A 470 16.45 -6.48 -8.86
C VAL A 470 17.36 -5.65 -9.78
N GLY A 471 18.66 -5.62 -9.49
CA GLY A 471 19.56 -4.73 -10.23
C GLY A 471 21.01 -4.82 -9.77
N ARG A 472 21.80 -3.80 -10.09
CA ARG A 472 23.22 -3.68 -9.77
C ARG A 472 23.46 -2.48 -8.89
N LEU A 473 24.44 -2.59 -7.98
CA LEU A 473 24.87 -1.50 -7.08
C LEU A 473 26.18 -0.86 -7.52
N GLY A 474 27.05 -1.61 -8.22
CA GLY A 474 28.44 -1.19 -8.43
C GLY A 474 29.30 -1.32 -7.18
N GLY A 475 30.32 -0.48 -7.03
CA GLY A 475 31.21 -0.49 -5.89
C GLY A 475 31.87 -1.86 -5.63
N ALA A 476 31.89 -2.32 -4.40
CA ALA A 476 32.45 -3.62 -4.01
C ALA A 476 31.64 -4.81 -4.58
N PHE A 477 30.40 -4.59 -4.98
CA PHE A 477 29.56 -5.64 -5.60
C PHE A 477 29.83 -5.80 -7.10
N GLY A 478 30.48 -4.83 -7.76
CA GLY A 478 30.76 -4.86 -9.20
C GLY A 478 29.48 -4.96 -10.03
N ASP A 479 29.53 -5.78 -11.07
CA ASP A 479 28.40 -6.00 -12.00
C ASP A 479 27.42 -7.10 -11.53
N ARG A 480 27.58 -7.60 -10.32
CA ARG A 480 26.71 -8.67 -9.82
C ARG A 480 25.27 -8.19 -9.71
N LEU A 481 24.37 -9.07 -10.12
CA LEU A 481 22.94 -8.86 -9.93
C LEU A 481 22.60 -9.13 -8.45
N LEU A 482 21.93 -8.18 -7.85
CA LEU A 482 21.44 -8.27 -6.48
C LEU A 482 19.93 -8.24 -6.46
N VAL A 483 19.37 -8.95 -5.48
CA VAL A 483 17.96 -8.90 -5.10
C VAL A 483 17.93 -8.40 -3.67
N GLY A 484 17.18 -7.35 -3.41
CA GLY A 484 17.04 -6.80 -2.07
C GLY A 484 15.63 -6.32 -1.79
N ALA A 485 15.08 -6.66 -0.62
CA ALA A 485 13.82 -6.11 -0.16
C ALA A 485 13.97 -4.61 0.11
N ILE A 486 13.03 -3.82 -0.41
CA ILE A 486 13.03 -2.35 -0.32
C ILE A 486 11.80 -1.79 0.40
N ASP A 487 10.75 -2.58 0.53
CA ASP A 487 9.54 -2.19 1.26
C ASP A 487 8.82 -3.40 1.88
N PHE A 488 8.24 -3.18 3.07
CA PHE A 488 7.48 -4.17 3.80
C PHE A 488 6.08 -3.62 4.07
N ASN A 489 5.13 -4.01 3.26
CA ASN A 489 3.72 -3.66 3.39
C ASN A 489 2.99 -4.81 4.10
N LEU A 490 3.05 -4.85 5.45
CA LEU A 490 2.40 -5.89 6.26
C LEU A 490 0.93 -5.53 6.56
N SER A 491 0.23 -5.06 5.54
CA SER A 491 -1.18 -4.69 5.52
C SER A 491 -1.78 -5.06 4.16
N ALA A 492 -3.01 -4.62 3.85
CA ALA A 492 -3.55 -4.72 2.50
C ALA A 492 -2.68 -3.94 1.50
N HIS A 493 -2.59 -4.42 0.29
CA HIS A 493 -1.68 -3.87 -0.72
C HIS A 493 -2.37 -3.69 -2.10
N GLY A 494 -1.77 -2.87 -2.97
CA GLY A 494 -2.33 -2.52 -4.28
C GLY A 494 -2.56 -3.70 -5.23
N ALA A 495 -1.79 -4.78 -5.09
CA ALA A 495 -1.90 -5.95 -5.95
C ALA A 495 -3.08 -6.88 -5.60
N GLU A 496 -3.80 -6.65 -4.49
CA GLU A 496 -4.95 -7.49 -4.12
C GLU A 496 -6.06 -7.45 -5.17
N SER A 497 -6.30 -6.28 -5.76
CA SER A 497 -7.27 -6.14 -6.86
C SER A 497 -6.89 -7.00 -8.08
N LEU A 498 -5.60 -7.04 -8.45
CA LEU A 498 -5.11 -7.89 -9.54
C LEU A 498 -5.32 -9.36 -9.23
N ARG A 499 -5.03 -9.78 -8.00
CA ARG A 499 -5.18 -11.17 -7.58
C ARG A 499 -6.65 -11.59 -7.54
N THR A 500 -7.53 -10.76 -7.01
CA THR A 500 -8.98 -10.97 -7.02
C THR A 500 -9.52 -11.04 -8.46
N PHE A 501 -9.03 -10.19 -9.35
CA PHE A 501 -9.38 -10.25 -10.78
C PHE A 501 -8.98 -11.58 -11.42
N ARG A 502 -7.76 -12.06 -11.15
CA ARG A 502 -7.31 -13.38 -11.63
C ARG A 502 -8.14 -14.54 -11.07
N ASP A 503 -8.49 -14.48 -9.79
CA ASP A 503 -9.32 -15.51 -9.16
C ASP A 503 -10.68 -15.57 -9.87
N ARG A 504 -11.31 -14.43 -10.16
CA ARG A 504 -12.55 -14.36 -10.94
C ARG A 504 -12.41 -14.82 -12.39
N ALA A 505 -11.31 -14.49 -13.04
CA ALA A 505 -11.05 -15.00 -14.39
C ALA A 505 -11.02 -16.53 -14.40
N ARG A 506 -10.39 -17.15 -13.40
CA ARG A 506 -10.39 -18.62 -13.24
C ARG A 506 -11.78 -19.18 -12.96
N GLU A 507 -12.58 -18.52 -12.10
CA GLU A 507 -13.97 -18.91 -11.82
C GLU A 507 -14.85 -18.86 -13.08
N GLN A 508 -14.56 -17.93 -14.00
CA GLN A 508 -15.21 -17.81 -15.29
C GLN A 508 -14.60 -18.74 -16.38
N ALA A 509 -13.70 -19.64 -15.99
CA ALA A 509 -13.01 -20.55 -16.89
C ALA A 509 -12.22 -19.84 -18.03
N ILE A 510 -11.69 -18.64 -17.75
CA ILE A 510 -10.76 -17.94 -18.65
C ILE A 510 -9.39 -18.62 -18.55
N ASP A 511 -8.92 -19.17 -19.67
CA ASP A 511 -7.68 -19.94 -19.77
C ASP A 511 -6.45 -19.06 -20.08
N GLU A 512 -6.43 -17.83 -19.57
CA GLU A 512 -5.31 -16.91 -19.69
C GLU A 512 -4.62 -16.76 -18.32
N PRO A 513 -3.35 -17.22 -18.18
CA PRO A 513 -2.71 -17.32 -16.87
C PRO A 513 -2.22 -15.98 -16.33
N TYR A 514 -1.99 -14.99 -17.18
CA TYR A 514 -1.43 -13.69 -16.81
C TYR A 514 -2.52 -12.64 -16.72
N ALA A 515 -2.26 -11.63 -15.92
CA ALA A 515 -3.15 -10.49 -15.76
C ALA A 515 -2.34 -9.23 -15.42
N SER A 516 -2.87 -8.10 -15.82
CA SER A 516 -2.27 -6.78 -15.59
C SER A 516 -3.32 -5.79 -15.14
N THR A 517 -2.92 -4.85 -14.26
CA THR A 517 -3.74 -3.70 -13.87
C THR A 517 -3.06 -2.39 -14.23
N ARG A 518 -3.86 -1.38 -14.58
CA ARG A 518 -3.39 -0.01 -14.82
C ARG A 518 -4.28 0.99 -14.14
N VAL A 519 -3.64 1.94 -13.45
CA VAL A 519 -4.30 3.09 -12.85
C VAL A 519 -4.25 4.26 -13.83
N PHE A 520 -5.36 4.95 -13.99
CA PHE A 520 -5.47 6.12 -14.87
C PHE A 520 -6.44 7.14 -14.28
N LEU A 521 -6.44 8.35 -14.85
CA LEU A 521 -7.38 9.40 -14.50
C LEU A 521 -8.56 9.37 -15.49
N PRO A 522 -9.78 9.04 -15.01
CA PRO A 522 -10.94 9.01 -15.89
C PRO A 522 -11.42 10.43 -16.23
N PRO A 523 -12.03 10.64 -17.43
CA PRO A 523 -12.76 11.86 -17.73
C PRO A 523 -13.90 12.10 -16.71
N ALA A 524 -14.17 13.39 -16.47
CA ALA A 524 -15.10 13.83 -15.44
C ALA A 524 -16.54 13.34 -15.62
N ASP A 525 -16.94 13.08 -16.83
CA ASP A 525 -18.29 12.71 -17.27
C ASP A 525 -18.49 11.21 -17.51
N ARG A 526 -17.40 10.43 -17.37
CA ARG A 526 -17.45 8.99 -17.64
C ARG A 526 -17.90 8.20 -16.41
N THR A 527 -19.01 7.48 -16.54
CA THR A 527 -19.55 6.61 -15.49
C THR A 527 -18.86 5.24 -15.50
N LEU A 528 -18.94 4.51 -14.37
CA LEU A 528 -18.41 3.15 -14.29
C LEU A 528 -19.15 2.20 -15.26
N HIS A 529 -20.46 2.38 -15.47
CA HIS A 529 -21.22 1.61 -16.46
C HIS A 529 -20.70 1.80 -17.89
N GLN A 530 -20.32 3.03 -18.26
CA GLN A 530 -19.71 3.29 -19.56
C GLN A 530 -18.32 2.65 -19.68
N MET A 531 -17.53 2.70 -18.60
CA MET A 531 -16.22 2.04 -18.56
C MET A 531 -16.36 0.53 -18.71
N ASP A 532 -17.30 -0.08 -17.98
CA ASP A 532 -17.56 -1.50 -18.05
C ASP A 532 -18.10 -1.92 -19.43
N ALA A 533 -18.98 -1.12 -20.04
CA ALA A 533 -19.45 -1.34 -21.42
C ALA A 533 -18.28 -1.26 -22.43
N THR A 534 -17.36 -0.29 -22.28
CA THR A 534 -16.18 -0.19 -23.12
C THR A 534 -15.27 -1.41 -22.93
N ALA A 535 -15.00 -1.81 -21.68
CA ALA A 535 -14.20 -3.00 -21.39
C ALA A 535 -14.77 -4.25 -22.07
N ARG A 536 -16.10 -4.47 -21.97
CA ARG A 536 -16.77 -5.57 -22.66
C ARG A 536 -16.67 -5.49 -24.18
N SER A 537 -16.76 -4.29 -24.77
CA SER A 537 -16.65 -4.11 -26.22
C SER A 537 -15.23 -4.37 -26.75
N MET A 538 -14.22 -4.18 -25.92
CA MET A 538 -12.81 -4.44 -26.24
C MET A 538 -12.39 -5.88 -25.95
N ALA A 539 -13.20 -6.64 -25.21
CA ALA A 539 -12.87 -8.01 -24.85
C ALA A 539 -12.84 -8.90 -26.11
N VAL A 540 -11.77 -9.68 -26.24
CA VAL A 540 -11.64 -10.72 -27.26
C VAL A 540 -12.08 -12.07 -26.68
N PRO A 541 -12.52 -13.05 -27.51
CA PRO A 541 -12.88 -14.37 -27.01
C PRO A 541 -11.77 -14.99 -26.15
N GLY A 542 -12.12 -15.48 -24.97
CA GLY A 542 -11.17 -16.10 -24.03
C GLY A 542 -10.41 -15.12 -23.13
N ALA A 543 -10.64 -13.81 -23.25
CA ALA A 543 -10.07 -12.80 -22.38
C ALA A 543 -11.10 -12.16 -21.46
N LEU A 544 -10.65 -11.73 -20.27
CA LEU A 544 -11.42 -10.90 -19.34
C LEU A 544 -10.82 -9.49 -19.27
N LEU A 545 -11.64 -8.48 -19.48
CA LEU A 545 -11.31 -7.07 -19.33
C LEU A 545 -12.35 -6.41 -18.42
N GLU A 546 -11.91 -5.71 -17.38
CA GLU A 546 -12.82 -5.08 -16.41
C GLU A 546 -12.30 -3.73 -15.93
N ALA A 547 -13.25 -2.83 -15.57
CA ALA A 547 -12.96 -1.73 -14.68
C ALA A 547 -12.99 -2.24 -13.23
N VAL A 548 -11.86 -2.16 -12.54
CA VAL A 548 -11.67 -2.71 -11.19
C VAL A 548 -12.16 -1.75 -10.12
N ALA A 549 -11.82 -0.48 -10.26
CA ALA A 549 -12.26 0.57 -9.36
C ALA A 549 -12.37 1.89 -10.11
N CYS A 550 -13.31 2.73 -9.70
CA CYS A 550 -13.45 4.08 -10.24
C CYS A 550 -13.98 5.03 -9.16
N VAL A 551 -13.25 6.11 -8.96
CA VAL A 551 -13.74 7.31 -8.31
C VAL A 551 -13.80 8.38 -9.40
N PRO A 552 -14.98 8.84 -9.83
CA PRO A 552 -15.10 9.79 -10.92
C PRO A 552 -14.23 11.02 -10.73
N ARG A 553 -13.56 11.46 -11.79
CA ARG A 553 -12.64 12.62 -11.84
C ARG A 553 -11.35 12.47 -11.05
N ARG A 554 -11.03 11.28 -10.49
CA ARG A 554 -9.85 11.15 -9.63
C ARG A 554 -9.01 9.95 -9.98
N TRP A 555 -9.50 8.75 -9.73
CA TRP A 555 -8.75 7.52 -9.93
C TRP A 555 -9.65 6.44 -10.52
N ALA A 556 -9.12 5.73 -11.49
CA ALA A 556 -9.71 4.49 -11.96
C ALA A 556 -8.63 3.45 -12.14
N MET A 557 -9.00 2.19 -12.04
CA MET A 557 -8.15 1.05 -12.32
C MET A 557 -8.88 0.10 -13.25
N VAL A 558 -8.15 -0.38 -14.23
CA VAL A 558 -8.60 -1.46 -15.12
C VAL A 558 -7.74 -2.69 -14.93
N ALA A 559 -8.29 -3.84 -15.33
CA ALA A 559 -7.56 -5.10 -15.38
C ALA A 559 -7.86 -5.83 -16.69
N ALA A 560 -6.86 -6.57 -17.18
CA ALA A 560 -6.98 -7.42 -18.36
C ALA A 560 -6.19 -8.71 -18.18
N THR A 561 -6.71 -9.82 -18.74
CA THR A 561 -5.98 -11.09 -18.85
C THR A 561 -5.19 -11.19 -20.16
N GLY A 562 -4.24 -12.13 -20.23
CA GLY A 562 -3.45 -12.45 -21.41
C GLY A 562 -2.81 -13.82 -21.37
N ALA A 563 -2.59 -14.40 -22.54
CA ALA A 563 -1.87 -15.65 -22.69
C ALA A 563 -0.38 -15.53 -22.32
N GLU A 564 0.16 -14.30 -22.40
CA GLU A 564 1.53 -13.92 -22.03
C GLU A 564 1.51 -12.65 -21.18
N PRO A 565 2.55 -12.38 -20.36
CA PRO A 565 2.63 -11.15 -19.56
C PRO A 565 2.52 -9.87 -20.40
N SER A 566 3.18 -9.83 -21.56
CA SER A 566 3.15 -8.71 -22.50
C SER A 566 1.76 -8.46 -23.07
N VAL A 567 1.02 -9.52 -23.38
CA VAL A 567 -0.36 -9.44 -23.91
C VAL A 567 -1.31 -8.87 -22.85
N ALA A 568 -1.21 -9.34 -21.60
CA ALA A 568 -2.02 -8.81 -20.50
C ALA A 568 -1.73 -7.32 -20.27
N ALA A 569 -0.44 -6.95 -20.27
CA ALA A 569 0.01 -5.56 -20.09
C ALA A 569 -0.51 -4.66 -21.24
N ALA A 570 -0.33 -5.07 -22.49
CA ALA A 570 -0.79 -4.31 -23.65
C ALA A 570 -2.32 -4.10 -23.64
N ARG A 571 -3.09 -5.13 -23.30
CA ARG A 571 -4.56 -5.01 -23.19
C ARG A 571 -4.99 -4.06 -22.05
N ALA A 572 -4.34 -4.14 -20.89
CA ALA A 572 -4.64 -3.24 -19.77
C ALA A 572 -4.30 -1.79 -20.12
N GLU A 573 -3.18 -1.54 -20.82
CA GLU A 573 -2.78 -0.23 -21.31
C GLU A 573 -3.75 0.31 -22.37
N ALA A 574 -4.11 -0.52 -23.35
CA ALA A 574 -5.08 -0.14 -24.37
C ALA A 574 -6.46 0.20 -23.78
N LEU A 575 -6.92 -0.58 -22.80
CA LEU A 575 -8.17 -0.31 -22.09
C LEU A 575 -8.09 0.99 -21.27
N ALA A 576 -7.01 1.20 -20.53
CA ALA A 576 -6.81 2.43 -19.76
C ALA A 576 -6.77 3.66 -20.68
N ALA A 577 -6.07 3.57 -21.81
CA ALA A 577 -6.00 4.65 -22.81
C ALA A 577 -7.38 4.94 -23.44
N ALA A 578 -8.14 3.91 -23.80
CA ALA A 578 -9.48 4.07 -24.37
C ALA A 578 -10.46 4.71 -23.36
N LEU A 579 -10.30 4.41 -22.09
CA LEU A 579 -11.13 4.96 -21.02
C LEU A 579 -10.70 6.36 -20.55
N ALA A 580 -9.42 6.69 -20.70
CA ALA A 580 -8.90 8.03 -20.42
C ALA A 580 -9.21 9.03 -21.54
N ALA A 581 -9.47 8.56 -22.77
CA ALA A 581 -9.82 9.42 -23.89
C ALA A 581 -11.18 10.12 -23.64
N PRO A 582 -11.33 11.42 -23.99
CA PRO A 582 -12.64 12.05 -23.99
C PRO A 582 -13.62 11.22 -24.84
N GLY A 583 -14.82 10.99 -24.30
CA GLY A 583 -15.86 10.32 -25.07
C GLY A 583 -16.14 11.06 -26.38
N PRO A 584 -16.64 10.40 -27.44
CA PRO A 584 -17.15 11.14 -28.59
C PRO A 584 -18.20 12.12 -28.06
N CYS A 585 -18.05 13.39 -28.46
CA CYS A 585 -19.00 14.43 -28.11
C CYS A 585 -20.40 13.95 -28.53
N PRO A 586 -21.41 13.94 -27.63
CA PRO A 586 -22.75 13.47 -27.95
C PRO A 586 -23.40 14.26 -29.09
#